data_5a80c1937d8411651ffcb395a1595d65
#
_entry.id   5a80c1937d8411651ffcb395a1595d65
#
_cell.length_a   1.000
_cell.length_b   1.000
_cell.length_c   1.000
_cell.angle_alpha   90.00
_cell.angle_beta   90.00
_cell.angle_gamma   90.00
#
_symmetry.space_group_name_H-M   'P 1'
#
loop_
_entity.id
_entity.type
_entity.pdbx_description
1 polymer ?
#
loop_
_entity_poly.entity_id
_entity_poly.type
_entity_poly.pdbx_seq_one_letter_code
_entity_poly.pdbx_strand_id
1 'polypeptide(L)'
;MRNSAYSAAMGWADWPARLQHLAPGPLVGDRDVWLDGGHNPSASRQIAIFAKHQFADGKPLHIVFASLSTKDPVGMLEPFRGIASHVHTVPIPGHSCFSPDDLAEVAANLGFIAEPHDSVEAALSATPLDARALIFGSLYLAGAVLAANDQVPA
;
A
#
# COMPACT_ATOMS: atom_id res chain seq x y z
N MET A 1 -10.71 -17.14 -2.80
CA MET A 1 -11.17 -17.29 -2.80
C MET A 1 -11.39 -17.33 -2.88
N ARG A 2 -11.26 -17.21 -2.66
CA ARG A 2 -11.89 -17.33 -2.46
C ARG A 2 -12.11 -16.87 -2.68
N ASN A 3 -12.32 -16.33 -2.50
CA ASN A 3 -12.87 -16.05 -2.53
C ASN A 3 -13.25 -15.68 -2.93
N SER A 4 -13.45 -15.43 -3.15
CA SER A 4 -14.18 -15.05 -3.27
C SER A 4 -15.03 -15.16 -3.17
N ALA A 5 -14.84 -15.68 -3.27
CA ALA A 5 -16.09 -15.78 -3.04
C ALA A 5 -16.58 -15.47 -1.93
N TYR A 6 -16.51 -15.49 -1.24
CA TYR A 6 -17.16 -15.12 -0.24
C TYR A 6 -17.21 -13.76 -0.19
N SER A 7 -17.37 -13.11 -0.98
CA SER A 7 -17.30 -11.96 -0.80
C SER A 7 -18.41 -11.15 -0.72
N ALA A 8 -19.46 -11.33 -1.36
CA ALA A 8 -20.51 -10.36 -1.47
C ALA A 8 -21.14 -10.00 -0.16
N ALA A 9 -21.35 -10.92 0.68
CA ALA A 9 -21.94 -10.68 1.96
C ALA A 9 -20.96 -10.08 2.94
N MET A 10 -19.72 -9.98 2.59
CA MET A 10 -18.73 -9.47 3.46
C MET A 10 -18.57 -8.03 3.23
N GLY A 11 -18.30 -7.29 4.19
CA GLY A 11 -18.02 -5.89 4.03
C GLY A 11 -16.55 -5.68 3.84
N TRP A 12 -16.18 -4.40 3.89
CA TRP A 12 -14.80 -4.03 3.82
C TRP A 12 -13.98 -4.70 4.84
N ALA A 13 -14.54 -5.01 5.99
CA ALA A 13 -13.83 -5.66 7.07
C ALA A 13 -13.33 -7.03 6.66
N ASP A 14 -14.02 -7.63 5.71
CA ASP A 14 -13.65 -8.97 5.34
C ASP A 14 -12.88 -9.04 4.09
N TRP A 15 -12.49 -8.02 3.52
CA TRP A 15 -12.45 -7.75 2.60
C TRP A 15 -11.69 -7.47 1.56
N PRO A 16 -12.13 -6.86 0.52
CA PRO A 16 -11.39 -6.54 -0.63
C PRO A 16 -10.24 -5.75 -0.22
N ALA A 17 -9.45 -5.18 -0.85
CA ALA A 17 -8.29 -4.41 -0.44
C ALA A 17 -7.47 -5.12 0.62
N ARG A 18 -7.51 -6.48 0.62
CA ARG A 18 -6.68 -7.25 1.47
C ARG A 18 -5.79 -8.03 0.57
N LEU A 19 -4.58 -7.50 0.29
CA LEU A 19 -3.62 -8.05 -0.67
C LEU A 19 -4.29 -8.31 -2.01
N GLN A 20 -4.99 -7.30 -2.51
CA GLN A 20 -5.67 -7.38 -3.78
C GLN A 20 -4.73 -6.95 -4.91
N HIS A 21 -4.58 -7.80 -5.92
CA HIS A 21 -3.82 -7.43 -7.12
C HIS A 21 -4.73 -6.59 -8.00
N LEU A 22 -4.36 -5.34 -8.24
CA LEU A 22 -5.22 -4.43 -8.96
C LEU A 22 -5.25 -4.76 -10.45
N ALA A 23 -6.43 -4.69 -11.04
CA ALA A 23 -6.59 -4.86 -12.49
C ALA A 23 -6.08 -3.62 -13.21
N PRO A 24 -5.68 -3.73 -14.48
CA PRO A 24 -5.35 -2.57 -15.27
C PRO A 24 -6.49 -1.55 -15.25
N GLY A 25 -6.17 -0.29 -15.11
CA GLY A 25 -7.18 0.75 -15.01
C GLY A 25 -6.58 2.14 -15.07
N PRO A 26 -7.42 3.18 -14.89
CA PRO A 26 -6.96 4.56 -15.05
C PRO A 26 -5.82 4.97 -14.13
N LEU A 27 -5.78 4.41 -12.92
CA LEU A 27 -4.73 4.77 -11.98
C LEU A 27 -3.45 3.98 -12.21
N VAL A 28 -3.56 2.66 -12.30
CA VAL A 28 -2.37 1.82 -12.31
C VAL A 28 -1.82 1.54 -13.71
N GLY A 29 -2.64 1.71 -14.75
CA GLY A 29 -2.24 1.36 -16.10
C GLY A 29 -1.91 -0.12 -16.16
N ASP A 30 -0.72 -0.44 -16.67
CA ASP A 30 -0.26 -1.82 -16.76
C ASP A 30 0.75 -2.17 -15.67
N ARG A 31 0.88 -1.34 -14.64
CA ARG A 31 1.82 -1.57 -13.56
C ARG A 31 1.38 -2.72 -12.68
N ASP A 32 2.35 -3.39 -12.07
CA ASP A 32 2.10 -4.48 -11.12
C ASP A 32 1.88 -3.86 -9.74
N VAL A 33 0.62 -3.65 -9.37
CA VAL A 33 0.25 -2.93 -8.15
C VAL A 33 -0.65 -3.80 -7.28
N TRP A 34 -0.30 -3.89 -6.01
CA TRP A 34 -1.07 -4.59 -5.00
C TRP A 34 -1.58 -3.60 -3.97
N LEU A 35 -2.69 -3.92 -3.35
CA LEU A 35 -3.38 -3.03 -2.42
C LEU A 35 -3.81 -3.78 -1.18
N ASP A 36 -3.60 -3.17 -0.01
CA ASP A 36 -4.08 -3.73 1.24
C ASP A 36 -4.59 -2.60 2.13
N GLY A 37 -5.68 -2.85 2.82
CA GLY A 37 -6.27 -1.88 3.75
C GLY A 37 -5.70 -1.94 5.16
N GLY A 38 -4.61 -2.67 5.39
CA GLY A 38 -4.01 -2.79 6.70
C GLY A 38 -3.56 -1.45 7.26
N HIS A 39 -3.78 -1.25 8.56
CA HIS A 39 -3.54 0.05 9.18
C HIS A 39 -2.99 -0.07 10.60
N ASN A 40 -2.35 -1.18 10.93
CA ASN A 40 -1.70 -1.37 12.23
C ASN A 40 -0.51 -2.33 12.08
N PRO A 41 0.38 -2.38 13.07
CA PRO A 41 1.57 -3.24 12.96
C PRO A 41 1.26 -4.73 12.80
N SER A 42 0.18 -5.21 13.41
CA SER A 42 -0.20 -6.61 13.28
C SER A 42 -0.53 -6.97 11.83
N ALA A 43 -1.33 -6.13 11.17
CA ALA A 43 -1.65 -6.33 9.77
C ALA A 43 -0.39 -6.25 8.91
N SER A 44 0.49 -5.30 9.19
CA SER A 44 1.73 -5.14 8.44
C SER A 44 2.62 -6.37 8.52
N ARG A 45 2.71 -7.00 9.68
CA ARG A 45 3.49 -8.23 9.82
C ARG A 45 2.96 -9.33 8.91
N GLN A 46 1.63 -9.46 8.82
CA GLN A 46 1.02 -10.45 7.94
C GLN A 46 1.28 -10.15 6.46
N ILE A 47 1.16 -8.88 6.09
CA ILE A 47 1.43 -8.46 4.71
C ILE A 47 2.88 -8.71 4.36
N ALA A 48 3.80 -8.41 5.28
CA ALA A 48 5.23 -8.60 5.05
C ALA A 48 5.58 -10.08 4.87
N ILE A 49 4.96 -10.97 5.65
CA ILE A 49 5.15 -12.41 5.49
C ILE A 49 4.69 -12.85 4.10
N PHE A 50 3.51 -12.38 3.68
CA PHE A 50 3.00 -12.68 2.34
C PHE A 50 3.98 -12.19 1.27
N ALA A 51 4.44 -10.94 1.39
CA ALA A 51 5.35 -10.35 0.41
C ALA A 51 6.66 -11.12 0.32
N LYS A 52 7.20 -11.52 1.47
CA LYS A 52 8.46 -12.25 1.50
C LYS A 52 8.38 -13.56 0.73
N HIS A 53 7.24 -14.24 0.81
CA HIS A 53 7.06 -15.52 0.14
C HIS A 53 6.54 -15.40 -1.29
N GLN A 54 5.56 -14.54 -1.51
CA GLN A 54 4.89 -14.46 -2.80
C GLN A 54 5.58 -13.54 -3.80
N PHE A 55 6.39 -12.61 -3.31
CA PHE A 55 7.10 -11.68 -4.17
C PHE A 55 8.58 -12.03 -4.28
N ALA A 56 8.92 -13.30 -4.13
CA ALA A 56 10.31 -13.75 -4.13
C ALA A 56 10.82 -14.05 -5.55
N ASP A 57 10.45 -13.23 -6.51
CA ASP A 57 10.82 -13.42 -7.91
C ASP A 57 11.93 -12.47 -8.37
N GLY A 58 12.56 -11.77 -7.43
CA GLY A 58 13.65 -10.85 -7.75
C GLY A 58 13.20 -9.47 -8.21
N LYS A 59 11.89 -9.25 -8.37
CA LYS A 59 11.37 -7.95 -8.77
C LYS A 59 11.43 -7.00 -7.57
N PRO A 60 11.98 -5.79 -7.74
CA PRO A 60 12.05 -4.85 -6.61
C PRO A 60 10.66 -4.51 -6.09
N LEU A 61 10.54 -4.39 -4.76
CA LEU A 61 9.28 -3.99 -4.14
C LEU A 61 9.38 -2.55 -3.67
N HIS A 62 8.47 -1.72 -4.14
CA HIS A 62 8.30 -0.34 -3.70
C HIS A 62 6.99 -0.26 -2.93
N ILE A 63 7.00 0.38 -1.78
CA ILE A 63 5.80 0.59 -0.97
C ILE A 63 5.26 2.00 -1.24
N VAL A 64 3.95 2.12 -1.40
CA VAL A 64 3.25 3.40 -1.39
C VAL A 64 2.46 3.43 -0.09
N PHE A 65 2.82 4.34 0.81
CA PHE A 65 2.38 4.30 2.20
C PHE A 65 1.75 5.61 2.66
N ALA A 66 0.66 5.50 3.40
CA ALA A 66 0.06 6.63 4.11
C ALA A 66 -0.43 6.13 5.46
N SER A 67 -0.58 7.04 6.41
CA SER A 67 -1.04 6.68 7.75
C SER A 67 -1.87 7.79 8.36
N LEU A 68 -3.01 7.41 8.94
CA LEU A 68 -3.78 8.35 9.75
C LEU A 68 -2.92 8.82 10.94
N SER A 69 -3.18 10.05 11.38
CA SER A 69 -2.38 10.68 12.44
C SER A 69 -2.44 9.96 13.78
N THR A 70 -3.39 9.05 13.96
CA THR A 70 -3.55 8.29 15.21
C THR A 70 -2.90 6.92 15.17
N LYS A 71 -2.23 6.57 14.09
CA LYS A 71 -1.65 5.24 13.91
C LYS A 71 -0.14 5.24 14.17
N ASP A 72 0.47 4.08 14.02
CA ASP A 72 1.89 3.84 14.32
C ASP A 72 2.66 3.55 13.02
N PRO A 73 3.13 4.59 12.32
CA PRO A 73 3.82 4.37 11.05
C PRO A 73 5.15 3.61 11.19
N VAL A 74 5.86 3.80 12.29
CA VAL A 74 7.11 3.06 12.52
C VAL A 74 6.82 1.57 12.61
N GLY A 75 5.84 1.18 13.44
CA GLY A 75 5.48 -0.22 13.60
C GLY A 75 4.91 -0.83 12.33
N MET A 76 4.27 -0.01 11.49
CA MET A 76 3.72 -0.50 10.23
C MET A 76 4.77 -0.70 9.15
N LEU A 77 5.82 0.10 9.13
CA LEU A 77 6.87 -0.01 8.10
C LEU A 77 7.99 -0.98 8.50
N GLU A 78 8.27 -1.09 9.78
CA GLU A 78 9.39 -1.91 10.25
C GLU A 78 9.39 -3.35 9.72
N PRO A 79 8.24 -4.06 9.63
CA PRO A 79 8.25 -5.42 9.11
C PRO A 79 8.77 -5.57 7.69
N PHE A 80 8.80 -4.47 6.93
CA PHE A 80 9.23 -4.52 5.53
C PHE A 80 10.72 -4.24 5.33
N ARG A 81 11.47 -4.05 6.43
CA ARG A 81 12.92 -3.87 6.32
C ARG A 81 13.53 -5.12 5.73
N GLY A 82 14.37 -4.93 4.70
CA GLY A 82 14.97 -6.06 4.00
C GLY A 82 14.05 -6.72 2.97
N ILE A 83 12.79 -6.29 2.88
CA ILE A 83 11.83 -6.83 1.91
C ILE A 83 11.57 -5.79 0.81
N ALA A 84 11.32 -4.55 1.20
CA ALA A 84 11.11 -3.45 0.26
C ALA A 84 12.34 -2.56 0.23
N SER A 85 12.63 -1.99 -0.94
CA SER A 85 13.77 -1.08 -1.09
C SER A 85 13.36 0.38 -0.91
N HIS A 86 12.18 0.74 -1.40
CA HIS A 86 11.71 2.12 -1.45
C HIS A 86 10.37 2.28 -0.76
N VAL A 87 10.16 3.44 -0.13
CA VAL A 87 8.87 3.82 0.42
C VAL A 87 8.51 5.19 -0.14
N HIS A 88 7.42 5.23 -0.89
CA HIS A 88 6.83 6.47 -1.40
C HIS A 88 5.70 6.85 -0.47
N THR A 89 5.75 8.03 0.12
CA THR A 89 4.75 8.44 1.10
C THR A 89 3.76 9.40 0.49
N VAL A 90 2.48 9.25 0.84
CA VAL A 90 1.40 10.01 0.24
C VAL A 90 0.41 10.46 1.33
N PRO A 91 -0.42 11.48 1.06
CA PRO A 91 -1.47 11.87 2.00
C PRO A 91 -2.70 10.99 1.84
N ILE A 92 -3.63 11.11 2.79
CA ILE A 92 -4.95 10.49 2.70
C ILE A 92 -5.96 11.60 2.50
N PRO A 93 -6.51 11.77 1.29
CA PRO A 93 -7.42 12.88 1.01
C PRO A 93 -8.62 12.89 1.95
N GLY A 94 -8.94 14.05 2.51
CA GLY A 94 -10.11 14.22 3.36
C GLY A 94 -9.99 13.71 4.78
N HIS A 95 -8.80 13.25 5.19
CA HIS A 95 -8.60 12.70 6.52
C HIS A 95 -7.37 13.27 7.19
N SER A 96 -7.40 13.33 8.52
CA SER A 96 -6.24 13.77 9.29
C SER A 96 -5.17 12.67 9.22
N CYS A 97 -4.04 12.98 8.64
CA CYS A 97 -2.99 11.99 8.41
C CYS A 97 -1.62 12.63 8.64
N PHE A 98 -0.61 11.79 8.79
CA PHE A 98 0.76 12.27 8.80
C PHE A 98 1.08 12.88 7.43
N SER A 99 1.88 13.94 7.42
CA SER A 99 2.30 14.51 6.14
C SER A 99 3.23 13.54 5.42
N PRO A 100 3.23 13.55 4.09
CA PRO A 100 4.19 12.73 3.34
C PRO A 100 5.63 12.99 3.76
N ASP A 101 5.99 14.24 4.07
CA ASP A 101 7.35 14.57 4.50
C ASP A 101 7.71 13.91 5.82
N ASP A 102 6.79 13.92 6.79
CA ASP A 102 7.02 13.26 8.07
C ASP A 102 7.16 11.76 7.90
N LEU A 103 6.31 11.16 7.07
CA LEU A 103 6.39 9.73 6.82
C LEU A 103 7.66 9.35 6.07
N ALA A 104 8.12 10.20 5.17
CA ALA A 104 9.37 9.93 4.46
C ALA A 104 10.54 9.93 5.44
N GLU A 105 10.51 10.83 6.43
CA GLU A 105 11.55 10.85 7.46
C GLU A 105 11.52 9.57 8.29
N VAL A 106 10.33 9.11 8.67
CA VAL A 106 10.18 7.85 9.40
C VAL A 106 10.78 6.70 8.59
N ALA A 107 10.44 6.63 7.30
CA ALA A 107 10.92 5.55 6.43
C ALA A 107 12.44 5.62 6.26
N ALA A 108 12.98 6.82 6.06
CA ALA A 108 14.42 6.99 5.90
C ALA A 108 15.16 6.54 7.17
N ASN A 109 14.62 6.86 8.34
CA ASN A 109 15.22 6.46 9.61
C ASN A 109 15.20 4.94 9.79
N LEU A 110 14.28 4.25 9.14
CA LEU A 110 14.22 2.79 9.17
C LEU A 110 15.10 2.13 8.10
N GLY A 111 15.76 2.92 7.27
CA GLY A 111 16.70 2.40 6.28
C GLY A 111 16.19 2.29 4.87
N PHE A 112 14.95 2.75 4.61
CA PHE A 112 14.42 2.73 3.25
C PHE A 112 14.89 3.95 2.46
N ILE A 113 14.90 3.82 1.14
CA ILE A 113 14.99 4.98 0.27
C ILE A 113 13.59 5.58 0.25
N ALA A 114 13.42 6.78 0.78
CA ALA A 114 12.10 7.37 0.99
C ALA A 114 11.90 8.62 0.15
N GLU A 115 10.69 8.79 -0.37
CA GLU A 115 10.36 9.92 -1.21
C GLU A 115 8.90 10.33 -0.97
N PRO A 116 8.63 11.61 -0.62
CA PRO A 116 7.27 12.09 -0.44
C PRO A 116 6.63 12.48 -1.77
N HIS A 117 5.33 12.29 -1.87
CA HIS A 117 4.56 12.66 -3.06
C HIS A 117 3.23 13.26 -2.65
N ASP A 118 2.61 14.03 -3.55
CA ASP A 118 1.34 14.67 -3.27
C ASP A 118 0.13 13.76 -3.48
N SER A 119 0.34 12.61 -4.14
CA SER A 119 -0.75 11.69 -4.45
C SER A 119 -0.22 10.30 -4.75
N VAL A 120 -1.11 9.32 -4.71
CA VAL A 120 -0.78 7.95 -5.13
C VAL A 120 -0.37 7.95 -6.62
N GLU A 121 -1.04 8.74 -7.43
CA GLU A 121 -0.72 8.82 -8.85
C GLU A 121 0.73 9.25 -9.04
N ALA A 122 1.17 10.29 -8.34
CA ALA A 122 2.54 10.75 -8.42
C ALA A 122 3.53 9.69 -7.93
N ALA A 123 3.18 8.99 -6.85
CA ALA A 123 4.03 7.94 -6.30
C ALA A 123 4.18 6.79 -7.30
N LEU A 124 3.11 6.39 -7.95
CA LEU A 124 3.18 5.33 -8.95
C LEU A 124 4.00 5.75 -10.16
N SER A 125 3.87 7.02 -10.56
CA SER A 125 4.67 7.54 -11.67
C SER A 125 6.16 7.53 -11.37
N ALA A 126 6.52 7.65 -10.10
CA ALA A 126 7.92 7.60 -9.66
C ALA A 126 8.42 6.17 -9.45
N THR A 127 7.54 5.18 -9.53
CA THR A 127 7.91 3.78 -9.36
C THR A 127 8.30 3.19 -10.72
N PRO A 128 9.48 2.56 -10.82
CA PRO A 128 9.87 1.96 -12.10
C PRO A 128 8.86 0.92 -12.58
N LEU A 129 8.72 0.81 -13.90
CA LEU A 129 7.76 -0.14 -14.48
C LEU A 129 8.13 -1.59 -14.20
N ASP A 130 9.40 -1.86 -13.96
CA ASP A 130 9.85 -3.22 -13.64
C ASP A 130 9.82 -3.51 -12.14
N ALA A 131 9.30 -2.60 -11.34
CA ALA A 131 9.14 -2.80 -9.90
C ALA A 131 7.69 -3.13 -9.60
N ARG A 132 7.49 -3.80 -8.46
CA ARG A 132 6.14 -4.07 -7.94
C ARG A 132 5.83 -3.02 -6.91
N ALA A 133 4.61 -2.50 -6.91
CA ALA A 133 4.16 -1.53 -5.93
C ALA A 133 3.15 -2.18 -4.98
N LEU A 134 3.28 -1.88 -3.68
CA LEU A 134 2.32 -2.31 -2.67
C LEU A 134 1.82 -1.06 -1.95
N ILE A 135 0.54 -0.79 -2.06
CA ILE A 135 -0.11 0.36 -1.44
C ILE A 135 -0.79 -0.11 -0.17
N PHE A 136 -0.47 0.50 0.99
CA PHE A 136 -1.16 0.16 2.22
C PHE A 136 -1.01 1.27 3.26
N GLY A 137 -1.69 1.09 4.40
CA GLY A 137 -1.59 1.99 5.56
C GLY A 137 -2.93 2.50 6.04
N SER A 138 -3.97 2.46 5.22
CA SER A 138 -5.28 2.98 5.59
C SER A 138 -6.38 2.38 4.72
N LEU A 139 -7.52 2.05 5.36
CA LEU A 139 -8.71 1.66 4.62
C LEU A 139 -9.24 2.79 3.75
N TYR A 140 -9.09 4.04 4.22
CA TYR A 140 -9.56 5.20 3.44
C TYR A 140 -8.72 5.36 2.18
N LEU A 141 -7.40 5.17 2.31
CA LEU A 141 -6.52 5.20 1.15
C LEU A 141 -6.88 4.09 0.17
N ALA A 142 -7.13 2.88 0.68
CA ALA A 142 -7.50 1.76 -0.17
C ALA A 142 -8.78 2.04 -0.96
N GLY A 143 -9.78 2.63 -0.30
CA GLY A 143 -11.02 3.00 -0.98
C GLY A 143 -10.78 4.04 -2.07
N ALA A 144 -9.96 5.03 -1.79
CA ALA A 144 -9.65 6.07 -2.77
C ALA A 144 -8.91 5.48 -3.98
N VAL A 145 -7.99 4.54 -3.74
CA VAL A 145 -7.25 3.88 -4.81
C VAL A 145 -8.18 3.07 -5.70
N LEU A 146 -9.08 2.30 -5.10
CA LEU A 146 -10.04 1.51 -5.90
C LEU A 146 -10.92 2.41 -6.74
N ALA A 147 -11.41 3.50 -6.17
CA ALA A 147 -12.23 4.45 -6.92
C ALA A 147 -11.44 5.07 -8.08
N ALA A 148 -10.20 5.47 -7.82
CA ALA A 148 -9.36 6.08 -8.85
C ALA A 148 -9.00 5.11 -9.96
N ASN A 149 -8.97 3.80 -9.66
CA ASN A 149 -8.68 2.77 -10.65
C ASN A 149 -9.94 2.19 -11.29
N ASP A 150 -11.08 2.83 -11.07
CA ASP A 150 -12.35 2.37 -11.62
C ASP A 150 -12.71 0.95 -11.18
N GLN A 151 -12.35 0.60 -9.97
CA GLN A 151 -12.67 -0.70 -9.38
C GLN A 151 -13.56 -0.49 -8.17
N VAL A 152 -14.45 -1.45 -7.94
CA VAL A 152 -15.25 -1.45 -6.73
C VAL A 152 -14.68 -2.51 -5.82
N PRO A 153 -14.95 -2.41 -4.51
CA PRO A 153 -14.60 -3.50 -3.60
C PRO A 153 -15.32 -4.75 -4.05
N ALA A 154 -14.57 -5.80 -4.28
CA ALA A 154 -15.15 -7.02 -4.85
C ALA A 154 -15.64 -7.95 -3.78
#